data_9154b8f2414cd8b0b1884346e929d4e1
#
_entry.id   9154b8f2414cd8b0b1884346e929d4e1
#
_cell.length_a   1.000
_cell.length_b   1.000
_cell.length_c   1.000
_cell.angle_alpha   90.00
_cell.angle_beta   90.00
_cell.angle_gamma   90.00
#
_symmetry.space_group_name_H-M   'P 1'
#
loop_
_entity.id
_entity.type
_entity.pdbx_description
1 polymer ?
#
loop_
_entity_poly.entity_id
_entity_poly.type
_entity_poly.pdbx_seq_one_letter_code
_entity_poly.pdbx_strand_id
1 'polypeptide(L)'
;MKKFFAAALVVSMLTVLLSGCMCQVADTTFQFDGSGTVEAKFGFSEEMVNAMNMRAEMTQNGFSFFRYDGHGYYGDQASESFANADEFNAIFAEVSAETAEVSKAATPGTVTLSVASDGGLTLTVQNTQTDRRSAIKTELAKHLPDYSDAQINALLENMVMTYCFAFPAALVDYNAAAGITVEENVVTVDYLTLNAGTYRFTTSETESLHQRPLGTVTQESIPASG
;
A
#
# COMPACT_ATOMS: atom_id res chain seq x y z
N MET A 1 19.92 6.46 -2.64
CA MET A 1 18.55 6.57 -2.12
C MET A 1 17.72 5.31 -2.37
N LYS A 2 17.76 4.68 -3.56
CA LYS A 2 17.03 3.42 -3.86
C LYS A 2 17.29 2.28 -2.86
N LYS A 3 18.52 2.11 -2.36
CA LYS A 3 18.86 1.09 -1.35
C LYS A 3 18.29 1.36 0.06
N PHE A 4 17.95 2.62 0.36
CA PHE A 4 17.33 2.97 1.64
C PHE A 4 15.83 2.71 1.66
N PHE A 5 15.14 2.90 0.53
CA PHE A 5 13.72 2.63 0.40
C PHE A 5 13.44 1.13 0.59
N ALA A 6 14.18 0.30 -0.13
CA ALA A 6 14.11 -1.16 -0.01
C ALA A 6 14.54 -1.63 1.39
N ALA A 7 15.65 -1.14 1.93
CA ALA A 7 16.14 -1.54 3.25
C ALA A 7 15.21 -1.10 4.39
N ALA A 8 14.59 0.08 4.34
CA ALA A 8 13.61 0.52 5.32
C ALA A 8 12.35 -0.36 5.28
N LEU A 9 11.90 -0.74 4.07
CA LEU A 9 10.77 -1.63 3.89
C LEU A 9 11.07 -3.04 4.42
N VAL A 10 12.28 -3.56 4.22
CA VAL A 10 12.71 -4.92 4.63
C VAL A 10 12.94 -5.03 6.13
N VAL A 11 13.63 -4.08 6.74
CA VAL A 11 13.84 -4.09 8.21
C VAL A 11 12.50 -3.96 8.93
N SER A 12 11.56 -3.19 8.39
CA SER A 12 10.20 -3.12 8.91
C SER A 12 9.43 -4.42 8.73
N MET A 13 9.67 -5.18 7.65
CA MET A 13 9.03 -6.47 7.40
C MET A 13 9.58 -7.62 8.26
N LEU A 14 10.85 -7.60 8.66
CA LEU A 14 11.44 -8.64 9.51
C LEU A 14 10.78 -8.70 10.91
N THR A 15 10.32 -7.55 11.40
CA THR A 15 9.55 -7.46 12.65
C THR A 15 8.07 -7.78 12.46
N VAL A 16 7.55 -7.82 11.23
CA VAL A 16 6.15 -8.07 10.85
C VAL A 16 5.69 -9.49 11.12
N LEU A 17 6.58 -10.46 11.10
CA LEU A 17 6.23 -11.86 11.40
C LEU A 17 5.73 -12.06 12.83
N LEU A 18 5.88 -11.06 13.69
CA LEU A 18 5.53 -11.14 15.12
C LEU A 18 4.21 -10.45 15.46
N SER A 19 3.51 -9.78 14.49
CA SER A 19 2.43 -8.90 14.91
C SER A 19 1.32 -8.71 13.87
N GLY A 20 0.16 -9.22 14.16
CA GLY A 20 -1.06 -9.12 13.37
C GLY A 20 -1.71 -7.73 13.27
N CYS A 21 -1.06 -6.67 13.75
CA CYS A 21 -1.56 -5.30 13.71
C CYS A 21 -0.64 -4.45 12.82
N MET A 22 -0.72 -4.64 11.50
CA MET A 22 0.13 -3.97 10.53
C MET A 22 -0.69 -3.04 9.64
N CYS A 23 -0.13 -1.89 9.36
CA CYS A 23 -0.56 -1.01 8.28
C CYS A 23 0.49 -1.08 7.16
N GLN A 24 0.08 -1.52 5.99
CA GLN A 24 0.87 -1.45 4.76
C GLN A 24 0.02 -0.76 3.70
N VAL A 25 0.37 0.45 3.38
CA VAL A 25 -0.34 1.28 2.40
C VAL A 25 0.66 1.80 1.39
N ALA A 26 0.29 1.74 0.12
CA ALA A 26 1.03 2.39 -0.96
C ALA A 26 0.06 3.20 -1.81
N ASP A 27 0.32 4.50 -1.91
CA ASP A 27 -0.42 5.43 -2.76
C ASP A 27 0.46 5.76 -3.96
N THR A 28 0.02 5.36 -5.15
CA THR A 28 0.73 5.58 -6.41
C THR A 28 -0.03 6.56 -7.29
N THR A 29 0.65 7.56 -7.81
CA THR A 29 0.10 8.49 -8.80
C THR A 29 0.85 8.36 -10.11
N PHE A 30 0.13 8.12 -11.20
CA PHE A 30 0.68 7.99 -12.55
C PHE A 30 0.48 9.27 -13.36
N GLN A 31 1.44 9.52 -14.26
CA GLN A 31 1.33 10.48 -15.36
C GLN A 31 1.11 9.73 -16.69
N PHE A 32 0.69 10.44 -17.76
CA PHE A 32 0.43 9.83 -19.06
C PHE A 32 1.65 9.15 -19.71
N ASP A 33 2.85 9.59 -19.40
CA ASP A 33 4.10 9.02 -19.90
C ASP A 33 4.58 7.78 -19.11
N GLY A 34 3.77 7.34 -18.12
CA GLY A 34 4.11 6.22 -17.25
C GLY A 34 5.08 6.57 -16.13
N SER A 35 5.42 7.84 -15.94
CA SER A 35 6.12 8.35 -14.77
C SER A 35 5.16 8.53 -13.59
N GLY A 36 5.69 8.81 -12.39
CA GLY A 36 4.84 9.07 -11.23
C GLY A 36 5.57 9.06 -9.91
N THR A 37 4.78 8.91 -8.84
CA THR A 37 5.27 8.82 -7.46
C THR A 37 4.60 7.68 -6.72
N VAL A 38 5.35 7.04 -5.82
CA VAL A 38 4.83 6.08 -4.84
C VAL A 38 5.08 6.66 -3.45
N GLU A 39 4.03 6.76 -2.65
CA GLU A 39 4.11 7.06 -1.23
C GLU A 39 3.74 5.79 -0.46
N ALA A 40 4.66 5.25 0.31
CA ALA A 40 4.44 4.04 1.10
C ALA A 40 4.45 4.36 2.60
N LYS A 41 3.52 3.76 3.33
CA LYS A 41 3.44 3.81 4.78
C LYS A 41 3.41 2.39 5.30
N PHE A 42 4.26 2.14 6.25
CA PHE A 42 4.33 0.86 6.93
C PHE A 42 4.41 1.08 8.44
N GLY A 43 3.64 0.33 9.22
CA GLY A 43 3.68 0.49 10.66
C GLY A 43 2.92 -0.58 11.43
N PHE A 44 3.12 -0.55 12.74
CA PHE A 44 2.45 -1.41 13.72
C PHE A 44 1.41 -0.59 14.47
N SER A 45 0.24 -1.18 14.74
CA SER A 45 -0.80 -0.46 15.45
C SER A 45 -0.33 0.00 16.84
N GLU A 46 -0.84 1.15 17.26
CA GLU A 46 -0.54 1.74 18.55
C GLU A 46 -0.91 0.77 19.71
N GLU A 47 -2.03 0.06 19.56
CA GLU A 47 -2.52 -0.90 20.56
C GLU A 47 -1.49 -2.03 20.76
N MET A 48 -0.94 -2.55 19.68
CA MET A 48 0.06 -3.59 19.72
C MET A 48 1.38 -3.10 20.32
N VAL A 49 1.86 -1.95 19.86
CA VAL A 49 3.11 -1.34 20.36
C VAL A 49 3.01 -1.11 21.87
N ASN A 50 1.85 -0.66 22.35
CA ASN A 50 1.58 -0.48 23.79
C ASN A 50 1.46 -1.83 24.52
N ALA A 51 0.75 -2.82 23.98
CA ALA A 51 0.59 -4.14 24.59
C ALA A 51 1.94 -4.87 24.77
N MET A 52 2.86 -4.69 23.83
CA MET A 52 4.22 -5.27 23.87
C MET A 52 5.23 -4.36 24.57
N ASN A 53 4.83 -3.17 25.04
CA ASN A 53 5.70 -2.18 25.67
C ASN A 53 6.92 -1.79 24.78
N MET A 54 6.73 -1.77 23.47
CA MET A 54 7.79 -1.54 22.47
C MET A 54 7.95 -0.07 22.07
N ARG A 55 7.16 0.86 22.60
CA ARG A 55 7.14 2.26 22.16
C ARG A 55 8.51 2.92 22.18
N ALA A 56 9.27 2.70 23.26
CA ALA A 56 10.62 3.29 23.40
C ALA A 56 11.59 2.72 22.35
N GLU A 57 11.54 1.42 22.10
CA GLU A 57 12.36 0.74 21.11
C GLU A 57 12.01 1.18 19.68
N MET A 58 10.73 1.26 19.34
CA MET A 58 10.27 1.78 18.04
C MET A 58 10.80 3.19 17.78
N THR A 59 10.71 4.09 18.78
CA THR A 59 11.21 5.46 18.66
C THR A 59 12.73 5.51 18.53
N GLN A 60 13.47 4.66 19.26
CA GLN A 60 14.93 4.58 19.15
C GLN A 60 15.40 4.08 17.78
N ASN A 61 14.61 3.21 17.15
CA ASN A 61 14.87 2.68 15.82
C ASN A 61 14.41 3.62 14.70
N GLY A 62 13.97 4.84 15.03
CA GLY A 62 13.60 5.86 14.05
C GLY A 62 12.17 5.80 13.56
N PHE A 63 11.34 4.87 14.08
CA PHE A 63 9.92 4.82 13.72
C PHE A 63 9.17 6.02 14.28
N SER A 64 8.30 6.61 13.46
CA SER A 64 7.45 7.72 13.82
C SER A 64 5.99 7.30 13.98
N PHE A 65 5.24 8.11 14.74
CA PHE A 65 3.79 7.90 14.87
C PHE A 65 3.09 8.56 13.68
N PHE A 66 2.16 7.82 13.06
CA PHE A 66 1.25 8.36 12.03
C PHE A 66 -0.17 7.82 12.22
N ARG A 67 -1.13 8.43 11.54
CA ARG A 67 -2.52 7.95 11.50
C ARG A 67 -2.90 7.54 10.09
N TYR A 68 -3.65 6.45 10.01
CA TYR A 68 -4.29 5.99 8.78
C TYR A 68 -5.69 5.45 9.11
N ASP A 69 -6.70 5.90 8.37
CA ASP A 69 -8.12 5.51 8.57
C ASP A 69 -8.60 5.58 10.04
N GLY A 70 -8.20 6.65 10.74
CA GLY A 70 -8.57 6.88 12.14
C GLY A 70 -7.75 6.12 13.17
N HIS A 71 -6.97 5.11 12.77
CA HIS A 71 -6.10 4.31 13.63
C HIS A 71 -4.69 4.87 13.74
N GLY A 72 -4.05 4.68 14.89
CA GLY A 72 -2.66 5.10 15.14
C GLY A 72 -1.67 3.97 14.84
N TYR A 73 -0.52 4.32 14.23
CA TYR A 73 0.55 3.38 13.92
C TYR A 73 1.91 3.98 14.25
N TYR A 74 2.84 3.13 14.64
CA TYR A 74 4.26 3.44 14.75
C TYR A 74 5.00 2.77 13.60
N GLY A 75 5.69 3.56 12.77
CA GLY A 75 6.31 3.00 11.59
C GLY A 75 7.12 4.00 10.79
N ASP A 76 7.31 3.68 9.53
CA ASP A 76 8.05 4.47 8.57
C ASP A 76 7.18 4.91 7.39
N GLN A 77 7.58 6.01 6.76
CA GLN A 77 6.94 6.56 5.58
C GLN A 77 8.03 6.90 4.57
N ALA A 78 7.84 6.50 3.35
CA ALA A 78 8.78 6.76 2.27
C ALA A 78 8.04 7.24 1.02
N SER A 79 8.72 8.07 0.24
CA SER A 79 8.23 8.54 -1.05
C SER A 79 9.32 8.38 -2.10
N GLU A 80 8.98 7.82 -3.24
CA GLU A 80 9.89 7.65 -4.36
C GLU A 80 9.21 8.06 -5.67
N SER A 81 9.96 8.74 -6.54
CA SER A 81 9.52 9.07 -7.90
C SER A 81 10.13 8.07 -8.88
N PHE A 82 9.37 7.72 -9.89
CA PHE A 82 9.82 6.88 -11.02
C PHE A 82 9.62 7.62 -12.33
N ALA A 83 10.56 7.49 -13.25
CA ALA A 83 10.57 8.23 -14.52
C ALA A 83 9.79 7.52 -15.64
N ASN A 84 9.48 6.23 -15.48
CA ASN A 84 8.79 5.42 -16.50
C ASN A 84 8.27 4.10 -15.88
N ALA A 85 7.52 3.34 -16.68
CA ALA A 85 6.95 2.05 -16.27
C ALA A 85 7.99 1.02 -15.84
N ASP A 86 9.18 0.99 -16.45
CA ASP A 86 10.23 0.03 -16.09
C ASP A 86 10.78 0.30 -14.69
N GLU A 87 10.96 1.58 -14.31
CA GLU A 87 11.37 1.94 -12.96
C GLU A 87 10.29 1.62 -11.93
N PHE A 88 9.01 1.89 -12.24
CA PHE A 88 7.89 1.47 -11.40
C PHE A 88 7.89 -0.05 -11.19
N ASN A 89 8.01 -0.83 -12.27
CA ASN A 89 8.04 -2.28 -12.21
C ASN A 89 9.21 -2.80 -11.39
N ALA A 90 10.39 -2.16 -11.47
CA ALA A 90 11.55 -2.52 -10.68
C ALA A 90 11.33 -2.28 -9.18
N ILE A 91 10.71 -1.15 -8.79
CA ILE A 91 10.37 -0.85 -7.40
C ILE A 91 9.45 -1.94 -6.82
N PHE A 92 8.37 -2.28 -7.52
CA PHE A 92 7.41 -3.28 -7.03
C PHE A 92 7.96 -4.71 -7.06
N ALA A 93 8.84 -5.04 -8.01
CA ALA A 93 9.52 -6.34 -8.03
C ALA A 93 10.48 -6.50 -6.84
N GLU A 94 11.24 -5.46 -6.49
CA GLU A 94 12.13 -5.45 -5.32
C GLU A 94 11.33 -5.62 -4.03
N VAL A 95 10.26 -4.84 -3.84
CA VAL A 95 9.36 -4.95 -2.69
C VAL A 95 8.77 -6.37 -2.58
N SER A 96 8.31 -6.94 -3.68
CA SER A 96 7.72 -8.29 -3.68
C SER A 96 8.74 -9.37 -3.35
N ALA A 97 9.97 -9.27 -3.87
CA ALA A 97 11.04 -10.22 -3.60
C ALA A 97 11.45 -10.20 -2.12
N GLU A 98 11.69 -9.01 -1.58
CA GLU A 98 12.07 -8.81 -0.18
C GLU A 98 10.96 -9.27 0.78
N THR A 99 9.70 -8.95 0.47
CA THR A 99 8.56 -9.44 1.26
C THR A 99 8.47 -10.95 1.25
N ALA A 100 8.72 -11.60 0.10
CA ALA A 100 8.65 -13.05 -0.04
C ALA A 100 9.73 -13.79 0.77
N GLU A 101 10.89 -13.18 0.98
CA GLU A 101 11.94 -13.72 1.85
C GLU A 101 11.51 -13.75 3.32
N VAL A 102 10.69 -12.80 3.74
CA VAL A 102 10.22 -12.66 5.12
C VAL A 102 8.95 -13.46 5.36
N SER A 103 7.93 -13.30 4.51
CA SER A 103 6.66 -14.02 4.61
C SER A 103 5.96 -14.11 3.26
N LYS A 104 5.75 -15.35 2.81
CA LYS A 104 4.93 -15.60 1.62
C LYS A 104 3.47 -15.14 1.79
N ALA A 105 2.95 -15.21 3.02
CA ALA A 105 1.58 -14.79 3.32
C ALA A 105 1.41 -13.27 3.22
N ALA A 106 2.45 -12.49 3.51
CA ALA A 106 2.44 -11.03 3.44
C ALA A 106 2.81 -10.48 2.05
N THR A 107 3.31 -11.31 1.12
CA THR A 107 3.71 -10.85 -0.21
C THR A 107 2.52 -10.32 -1.00
N PRO A 108 2.52 -9.06 -1.45
CA PRO A 108 1.39 -8.45 -2.14
C PRO A 108 1.11 -9.08 -3.52
N GLY A 109 2.00 -9.91 -4.03
CA GLY A 109 1.94 -10.42 -5.40
C GLY A 109 2.75 -9.55 -6.35
N THR A 110 2.48 -9.65 -7.65
CA THR A 110 3.18 -8.86 -8.65
C THR A 110 2.31 -7.71 -9.13
N VAL A 111 2.87 -6.50 -9.17
CA VAL A 111 2.24 -5.32 -9.76
C VAL A 111 3.11 -4.85 -10.91
N THR A 112 2.53 -4.69 -12.09
CA THR A 112 3.25 -4.23 -13.28
C THR A 112 2.47 -3.17 -14.03
N LEU A 113 3.17 -2.16 -14.52
CA LEU A 113 2.66 -1.10 -15.38
C LEU A 113 3.20 -1.30 -16.80
N SER A 114 2.37 -1.07 -17.79
CA SER A 114 2.78 -0.95 -19.18
C SER A 114 2.15 0.29 -19.82
N VAL A 115 2.88 0.89 -20.75
CA VAL A 115 2.43 2.05 -21.54
C VAL A 115 2.26 1.57 -22.99
N ALA A 116 1.07 1.72 -23.52
CA ALA A 116 0.77 1.39 -24.91
C ALA A 116 1.32 2.45 -25.87
N SER A 117 1.45 2.13 -27.15
CA SER A 117 1.96 3.06 -28.16
C SER A 117 1.07 4.28 -28.38
N ASP A 118 -0.19 4.23 -27.97
CA ASP A 118 -1.17 5.32 -27.99
C ASP A 118 -1.21 6.11 -26.68
N GLY A 119 -0.29 5.84 -25.73
CA GLY A 119 -0.20 6.50 -24.44
C GLY A 119 -1.13 5.94 -23.36
N GLY A 120 -1.97 4.95 -23.69
CA GLY A 120 -2.81 4.26 -22.71
C GLY A 120 -1.97 3.53 -21.64
N LEU A 121 -2.36 3.63 -20.37
CA LEU A 121 -1.72 2.92 -19.28
C LEU A 121 -2.48 1.63 -18.96
N THR A 122 -1.76 0.54 -18.76
CA THR A 122 -2.33 -0.70 -18.23
C THR A 122 -1.57 -1.14 -17.00
N LEU A 123 -2.25 -1.13 -15.86
CA LEU A 123 -1.78 -1.71 -14.61
C LEU A 123 -2.28 -3.16 -14.52
N THR A 124 -1.38 -4.08 -14.20
CA THR A 124 -1.72 -5.47 -13.93
C THR A 124 -1.32 -5.82 -12.51
N VAL A 125 -2.30 -6.27 -11.72
CA VAL A 125 -2.10 -6.78 -10.36
C VAL A 125 -2.32 -8.29 -10.40
N GLN A 126 -1.29 -9.07 -10.06
CA GLN A 126 -1.38 -10.52 -9.95
C GLN A 126 -1.28 -10.92 -8.48
N ASN A 127 -2.36 -11.43 -7.91
CA ASN A 127 -2.38 -12.00 -6.57
C ASN A 127 -2.39 -13.53 -6.66
N THR A 128 -1.47 -14.19 -5.97
CA THR A 128 -1.36 -15.65 -5.93
C THR A 128 -1.96 -16.26 -4.66
N GLN A 129 -2.38 -15.42 -3.72
CA GLN A 129 -2.91 -15.84 -2.42
C GLN A 129 -4.44 -15.86 -2.43
N THR A 130 -5.00 -16.96 -1.97
CA THR A 130 -6.41 -17.05 -1.55
C THR A 130 -6.45 -17.02 -0.04
N ASP A 131 -7.41 -16.28 0.54
CA ASP A 131 -7.57 -16.20 2.00
C ASP A 131 -6.29 -15.80 2.74
N ARG A 132 -5.71 -14.67 2.33
CA ARG A 132 -4.49 -14.11 2.93
C ARG A 132 -4.63 -13.91 4.44
N ARG A 133 -5.82 -13.49 4.91
CA ARG A 133 -6.09 -13.29 6.34
C ARG A 133 -5.90 -14.58 7.14
N SER A 134 -6.41 -15.72 6.67
CA SER A 134 -6.18 -17.02 7.32
C SER A 134 -4.72 -17.47 7.26
N ALA A 135 -4.03 -17.18 6.16
CA ALA A 135 -2.61 -17.50 6.04
C ALA A 135 -1.78 -16.71 7.06
N ILE A 136 -2.03 -15.41 7.20
CA ILE A 136 -1.39 -14.55 8.20
C ILE A 136 -1.76 -15.00 9.62
N LYS A 137 -3.04 -15.32 9.88
CA LYS A 137 -3.47 -15.85 11.17
C LYS A 137 -2.68 -17.10 11.58
N THR A 138 -2.51 -18.02 10.62
CA THR A 138 -1.77 -19.27 10.84
C THR A 138 -0.30 -19.00 11.16
N GLU A 139 0.30 -18.02 10.50
CA GLU A 139 1.69 -17.63 10.77
C GLU A 139 1.83 -16.98 12.15
N LEU A 140 0.94 -16.06 12.50
CA LEU A 140 0.90 -15.42 13.82
C LEU A 140 0.76 -16.44 14.96
N ALA A 141 -0.12 -17.43 14.81
CA ALA A 141 -0.32 -18.45 15.83
C ALA A 141 0.94 -19.27 16.14
N LYS A 142 1.84 -19.43 15.16
CA LYS A 142 3.15 -20.09 15.37
C LYS A 142 4.11 -19.22 16.18
N HIS A 143 4.06 -17.91 16.01
CA HIS A 143 4.95 -16.96 16.66
C HIS A 143 4.43 -16.45 18.00
N LEU A 144 3.12 -16.57 18.23
CA LEU A 144 2.42 -16.14 19.44
C LEU A 144 1.71 -17.34 20.11
N PRO A 145 2.44 -18.38 20.57
CA PRO A 145 1.83 -19.61 21.07
C PRO A 145 1.01 -19.41 22.35
N ASP A 146 1.27 -18.33 23.09
CA ASP A 146 0.53 -18.00 24.32
C ASP A 146 -0.74 -17.17 24.08
N TYR A 147 -0.99 -16.76 22.82
CA TYR A 147 -2.18 -16.00 22.44
C TYR A 147 -3.32 -16.94 22.06
N SER A 148 -4.51 -16.66 22.59
CA SER A 148 -5.73 -17.32 22.17
C SER A 148 -6.15 -16.90 20.75
N ASP A 149 -6.96 -17.73 20.10
CA ASP A 149 -7.54 -17.42 18.78
C ASP A 149 -8.30 -16.08 18.77
N ALA A 150 -8.97 -15.72 19.87
CA ALA A 150 -9.68 -14.46 20.00
C ALA A 150 -8.71 -13.26 20.02
N GLN A 151 -7.58 -13.38 20.70
CA GLN A 151 -6.54 -12.34 20.73
C GLN A 151 -5.89 -12.19 19.35
N ILE A 152 -5.56 -13.29 18.66
CA ILE A 152 -5.02 -13.23 17.28
C ILE A 152 -6.03 -12.60 16.33
N ASN A 153 -7.32 -12.92 16.42
CA ASN A 153 -8.33 -12.29 15.59
C ASN A 153 -8.44 -10.78 15.85
N ALA A 154 -8.39 -10.34 17.11
CA ALA A 154 -8.39 -8.92 17.47
C ALA A 154 -7.16 -8.18 16.88
N LEU A 155 -5.99 -8.83 16.84
CA LEU A 155 -4.82 -8.29 16.17
C LEU A 155 -5.05 -8.10 14.65
N LEU A 156 -5.75 -9.03 14.01
CA LEU A 156 -6.04 -8.98 12.57
C LEU A 156 -7.14 -7.97 12.19
N GLU A 157 -8.00 -7.56 13.12
CA GLU A 157 -9.09 -6.61 12.84
C GLU A 157 -8.56 -5.24 12.40
N ASN A 158 -7.43 -4.81 12.97
CA ASN A 158 -6.80 -3.51 12.67
C ASN A 158 -5.70 -3.61 11.60
N MET A 159 -5.60 -4.75 10.91
CA MET A 159 -4.63 -4.94 9.84
C MET A 159 -5.11 -4.28 8.55
N VAL A 160 -4.25 -3.50 7.93
CA VAL A 160 -4.48 -2.84 6.64
C VAL A 160 -3.40 -3.24 5.66
N MET A 161 -3.80 -3.70 4.46
CA MET A 161 -2.91 -3.96 3.31
C MET A 161 -3.57 -3.40 2.05
N THR A 162 -3.44 -2.11 1.85
CA THR A 162 -4.17 -1.41 0.79
C THR A 162 -3.23 -0.65 -0.13
N TYR A 163 -3.38 -0.85 -1.44
CA TYR A 163 -2.65 -0.11 -2.45
C TYR A 163 -3.63 0.69 -3.30
N CYS A 164 -3.37 1.98 -3.42
CA CYS A 164 -4.14 2.91 -4.23
C CYS A 164 -3.33 3.32 -5.46
N PHE A 165 -3.99 3.32 -6.61
CA PHE A 165 -3.40 3.67 -7.89
C PHE A 165 -4.25 4.75 -8.56
N ALA A 166 -3.75 5.99 -8.58
CA ALA A 166 -4.40 7.12 -9.22
C ALA A 166 -3.87 7.29 -10.64
N PHE A 167 -4.75 7.17 -11.62
CA PHE A 167 -4.44 7.30 -13.04
C PHE A 167 -4.67 8.74 -13.51
N PRO A 168 -3.98 9.18 -14.59
CA PRO A 168 -4.16 10.51 -15.16
C PRO A 168 -5.48 10.66 -15.91
N ALA A 169 -6.17 9.55 -16.23
CA ALA A 169 -7.45 9.52 -16.93
C ALA A 169 -8.37 8.44 -16.34
N ALA A 170 -9.66 8.51 -16.69
CA ALA A 170 -10.63 7.49 -16.32
C ALA A 170 -10.28 6.13 -16.90
N LEU A 171 -10.66 5.07 -16.18
CA LEU A 171 -10.49 3.70 -16.65
C LEU A 171 -11.53 3.37 -17.72
N VAL A 172 -11.10 2.75 -18.79
CA VAL A 172 -11.97 2.28 -19.89
C VAL A 172 -12.27 0.80 -19.81
N ASP A 173 -11.39 0.04 -19.13
CA ASP A 173 -11.56 -1.40 -18.90
C ASP A 173 -10.92 -1.81 -17.57
N TYR A 174 -11.64 -2.63 -16.79
CA TYR A 174 -11.12 -3.22 -15.55
C TYR A 174 -11.90 -4.47 -15.10
N ASN A 175 -11.23 -5.31 -14.34
CA ASN A 175 -11.83 -6.48 -13.72
C ASN A 175 -12.37 -6.13 -12.32
N ALA A 176 -13.67 -6.21 -12.13
CA ALA A 176 -14.27 -6.08 -10.80
C ALA A 176 -14.07 -7.37 -9.99
N ALA A 177 -13.69 -7.24 -8.71
CA ALA A 177 -13.56 -8.36 -7.79
C ALA A 177 -13.70 -7.88 -6.32
N ALA A 178 -13.91 -8.84 -5.42
CA ALA A 178 -13.82 -8.55 -3.98
C ALA A 178 -12.40 -8.02 -3.65
N GLY A 179 -12.31 -6.96 -2.88
CA GLY A 179 -11.03 -6.30 -2.55
C GLY A 179 -10.57 -5.29 -3.62
N ILE A 180 -11.36 -5.02 -4.65
CA ILE A 180 -11.10 -3.98 -5.64
C ILE A 180 -12.24 -2.96 -5.61
N THR A 181 -11.89 -1.70 -5.39
CA THR A 181 -12.79 -0.55 -5.53
C THR A 181 -12.23 0.37 -6.61
N VAL A 182 -13.10 0.85 -7.48
CA VAL A 182 -12.76 1.82 -8.53
C VAL A 182 -13.66 3.04 -8.35
N GLU A 183 -13.04 4.18 -8.12
CA GLU A 183 -13.73 5.47 -7.99
C GLU A 183 -13.08 6.45 -8.99
N GLU A 184 -13.83 6.81 -10.02
CA GLU A 184 -13.35 7.65 -11.12
C GLU A 184 -12.08 7.08 -11.78
N ASN A 185 -10.91 7.64 -11.45
CA ASN A 185 -9.60 7.24 -11.95
C ASN A 185 -8.69 6.64 -10.87
N VAL A 186 -9.25 6.30 -9.71
CA VAL A 186 -8.51 5.69 -8.61
C VAL A 186 -8.94 4.25 -8.42
N VAL A 187 -7.97 3.35 -8.42
CA VAL A 187 -8.13 1.92 -8.09
C VAL A 187 -7.58 1.69 -6.70
N THR A 188 -8.40 1.15 -5.82
CA THR A 188 -7.98 0.71 -4.49
C THR A 188 -8.02 -0.80 -4.43
N VAL A 189 -6.90 -1.41 -4.06
CA VAL A 189 -6.72 -2.86 -3.92
C VAL A 189 -6.49 -3.19 -2.45
N ASP A 190 -7.47 -3.84 -1.82
CA ASP A 190 -7.34 -4.42 -0.48
C ASP A 190 -6.85 -5.86 -0.59
N TYR A 191 -5.57 -6.07 -0.31
CA TYR A 191 -4.94 -7.38 -0.40
C TYR A 191 -5.37 -8.39 0.65
N LEU A 192 -6.04 -7.96 1.72
CA LEU A 192 -6.58 -8.87 2.74
C LEU A 192 -7.85 -9.60 2.25
N THR A 193 -8.58 -8.96 1.33
CA THR A 193 -9.83 -9.50 0.75
C THR A 193 -9.69 -9.93 -0.71
N LEU A 194 -8.60 -9.54 -1.38
CA LEU A 194 -8.37 -9.87 -2.78
C LEU A 194 -8.13 -11.38 -2.96
N ASN A 195 -8.93 -12.03 -3.79
CA ASN A 195 -8.73 -13.42 -4.17
C ASN A 195 -7.52 -13.61 -5.10
N ALA A 196 -7.04 -14.85 -5.23
CA ALA A 196 -6.03 -15.17 -6.24
C ALA A 196 -6.59 -14.90 -7.65
N GLY A 197 -5.79 -14.26 -8.48
CA GLY A 197 -6.20 -13.87 -9.84
C GLY A 197 -5.26 -12.84 -10.45
N THR A 198 -5.57 -12.50 -11.70
CA THR A 198 -4.91 -11.42 -12.44
C THR A 198 -5.96 -10.35 -12.76
N TYR A 199 -5.70 -9.14 -12.30
CA TYR A 199 -6.59 -7.99 -12.44
C TYR A 199 -5.91 -6.94 -13.29
N ARG A 200 -6.65 -6.38 -14.25
CA ARG A 200 -6.15 -5.38 -15.19
C ARG A 200 -6.99 -4.12 -15.10
N PHE A 201 -6.32 -2.98 -15.22
CA PHE A 201 -6.91 -1.65 -15.19
C PHE A 201 -6.29 -0.84 -16.32
N THR A 202 -7.11 -0.45 -17.28
CA THR A 202 -6.63 0.21 -18.51
C THR A 202 -7.26 1.58 -18.68
N THR A 203 -6.44 2.57 -19.00
CA THR A 203 -6.89 3.91 -19.44
C THR A 203 -6.74 4.07 -20.94
N SER A 204 -7.50 4.97 -21.56
CA SER A 204 -7.25 5.41 -22.93
C SER A 204 -6.73 6.85 -22.94
N GLU A 205 -5.92 7.17 -23.93
CA GLU A 205 -5.43 8.53 -24.15
C GLU A 205 -6.55 9.52 -24.58
N THR A 206 -7.68 9.01 -25.04
CA THR A 206 -8.67 9.79 -25.82
C THR A 206 -9.55 10.74 -25.02
N GLU A 207 -9.47 10.79 -23.68
CA GLU A 207 -10.29 11.71 -22.87
C GLU A 207 -9.54 12.94 -22.32
N SER A 208 -8.27 13.17 -22.69
CA SER A 208 -7.46 14.25 -22.12
C SER A 208 -7.78 15.66 -22.65
N LEU A 209 -8.84 15.88 -23.40
CA LEU A 209 -9.15 17.19 -24.00
C LEU A 209 -10.05 18.11 -23.16
N HIS A 210 -10.43 17.73 -21.96
CA HIS A 210 -11.10 18.64 -21.02
C HIS A 210 -10.28 18.78 -19.73
N GLN A 211 -9.17 19.52 -19.83
CA GLN A 211 -8.56 20.13 -18.65
C GLN A 211 -9.62 21.02 -17.96
N ARG A 212 -10.27 20.50 -16.93
CA ARG A 212 -10.93 21.36 -15.96
C ARG A 212 -9.84 22.20 -15.32
N PRO A 213 -9.89 23.54 -15.38
CA PRO A 213 -8.92 24.35 -14.67
C PRO A 213 -9.03 23.98 -13.18
N LEU A 214 -7.91 23.61 -12.57
CA LEU A 214 -7.76 23.44 -11.12
C LEU A 214 -8.37 24.67 -10.47
N GLY A 215 -9.49 24.47 -9.77
CA GLY A 215 -10.15 25.52 -9.01
C GLY A 215 -9.14 26.09 -8.03
N THR A 216 -8.89 27.39 -8.16
CA THR A 216 -8.09 28.19 -7.25
C THR A 216 -8.61 27.95 -5.85
N VAL A 217 -7.83 27.31 -5.00
CA VAL A 217 -8.11 27.23 -3.56
C VAL A 217 -7.95 28.65 -3.03
N THR A 218 -9.06 29.34 -2.83
CA THR A 218 -9.11 30.61 -2.13
C THR A 218 -8.77 30.33 -0.66
N GLN A 219 -7.58 30.71 -0.26
CA GLN A 219 -7.15 30.73 1.12
C GLN A 219 -7.99 31.78 1.87
N GLU A 220 -8.99 31.33 2.62
CA GLU A 220 -9.72 32.20 3.54
C GLU A 220 -8.76 32.64 4.65
N SER A 221 -8.46 33.95 4.64
CA SER A 221 -7.72 34.60 5.71
C SER A 221 -8.55 34.64 6.98
N ILE A 222 -8.06 34.01 8.05
CA ILE A 222 -8.63 34.10 9.39
C ILE A 222 -8.50 35.54 9.87
N PRO A 223 -9.59 36.23 10.27
CA PRO A 223 -9.48 37.56 10.85
C PRO A 223 -8.82 37.50 12.23
N ALA A 224 -7.81 38.32 12.44
CA ALA A 224 -7.17 38.51 13.72
C ALA A 224 -8.22 39.09 14.70
N SER A 225 -8.52 38.34 15.77
CA SER A 225 -9.31 38.81 16.89
C SER A 225 -8.47 39.80 17.72
N GLY A 226 -8.96 41.04 17.78
CA GLY A 226 -8.52 42.05 18.73
C GLY A 226 -9.02 41.77 20.15
#